data_7ccb57e4a5a996814eb8804299963c77
#
_entry.id   7ccb57e4a5a996814eb8804299963c77
#
_cell.length_a   1.000
_cell.length_b   1.000
_cell.length_c   1.000
_cell.angle_alpha   90.00
_cell.angle_beta   90.00
_cell.angle_gamma   90.00
#
_symmetry.space_group_name_H-M   'P 1'
#
loop_
_entity.id
_entity.type
_entity.pdbx_description
1 polymer ?
#
loop_
_entity_poly.entity_id
_entity_poly.type
_entity_poly.pdbx_seq_one_letter_code
_entity_poly.pdbx_strand_id
1 'polypeptide(L)'
;MKPQMHLAIDVSWTQVETIWREPGARVNRHYPDVGLFEDIARVAERGLLDLIFFGDSTGIPNTWKNSIDDAVRYGVAWPRLDMSPWITAMSRVTKHVGFGLTYATTFMHPFYVARLLNSLDHITNGRIAFNVITSQRKADAQNYGFDELMEHGQRYDRMDEFMDVCQALWRSVEPDAFEWDRATGRVANPDKVRAINHVGRFFKVKGPLSVPPSPQVVPVLIQAGGSPRGTRTAARFVDHVFGARKPIPAMSKQRAEIDAALLAEGRDPSKVGVIWSTQVMVGETEAEAKRMRERLIDGVPREAVGAWLSHNTGFDMSTLPPRFTLRELNERIVAANASPVGFVAQLAQALGDDGEITLDEFMEHGLRTATSYATTVAGTAAQIADDLEERFEGSGSRGGFMLRHSQCEQIDMLHNIVDLLVPELQRRGRFRTAYSGRTLRENLAT
;
A
#
# COMPACT_ATOMS: atom_id res chain seq x y z
N MET A 1 -21.93 20.99 -3.12
CA MET A 1 -21.88 19.51 -3.17
C MET A 1 -21.17 19.03 -1.91
N LYS A 2 -21.52 17.85 -1.40
CA LYS A 2 -20.73 17.23 -0.31
C LYS A 2 -19.34 16.85 -0.85
N PRO A 3 -18.28 16.90 -0.03
CA PRO A 3 -16.98 16.36 -0.41
C PRO A 3 -17.11 14.87 -0.77
N GLN A 4 -16.47 14.47 -1.86
CA GLN A 4 -16.47 13.07 -2.31
C GLN A 4 -15.22 12.34 -1.81
N MET A 5 -15.33 11.05 -1.61
CA MET A 5 -14.23 10.18 -1.20
C MET A 5 -13.54 9.62 -2.43
N HIS A 6 -12.22 9.42 -2.35
CA HIS A 6 -11.51 8.54 -3.25
C HIS A 6 -11.58 7.11 -2.74
N LEU A 7 -11.76 6.15 -3.65
CA LEU A 7 -11.81 4.74 -3.30
C LEU A 7 -10.75 3.96 -4.08
N ALA A 8 -9.86 3.33 -3.36
CA ALA A 8 -8.88 2.41 -3.89
C ALA A 8 -9.10 1.01 -3.34
N ILE A 9 -8.57 0.00 -4.03
CA ILE A 9 -8.49 -1.37 -3.51
C ILE A 9 -7.04 -1.84 -3.41
N ASP A 10 -6.72 -2.60 -2.39
CA ASP A 10 -5.44 -3.29 -2.23
C ASP A 10 -5.59 -4.74 -2.68
N VAL A 11 -4.89 -5.11 -3.73
CA VAL A 11 -4.90 -6.45 -4.34
C VAL A 11 -3.59 -7.20 -4.06
N SER A 12 -2.87 -6.78 -3.02
CA SER A 12 -1.67 -7.50 -2.57
C SER A 12 -2.06 -8.90 -2.09
N TRP A 13 -1.14 -9.86 -2.29
CA TRP A 13 -1.34 -11.23 -1.79
C TRP A 13 -1.65 -11.24 -0.30
N THR A 14 -2.46 -12.22 0.14
CA THR A 14 -2.77 -12.48 1.55
C THR A 14 -1.53 -12.46 2.42
N GLN A 15 -1.73 -12.00 3.62
CA GLN A 15 -0.66 -11.90 4.60
C GLN A 15 -0.54 -13.16 5.44
N VAL A 16 -1.67 -13.62 5.99
CA VAL A 16 -1.75 -14.80 6.84
C VAL A 16 -3.09 -15.52 6.71
N GLU A 17 -4.11 -14.80 6.24
CA GLU A 17 -5.45 -15.35 6.04
C GLU A 17 -5.43 -16.39 4.92
N THR A 18 -6.11 -17.50 5.10
CA THR A 18 -6.09 -18.63 4.17
C THR A 18 -7.29 -18.66 3.23
N ILE A 19 -7.75 -17.50 2.77
CA ILE A 19 -8.99 -17.34 1.96
C ILE A 19 -8.91 -18.00 0.59
N TRP A 20 -7.71 -18.26 0.08
CA TRP A 20 -7.55 -19.08 -1.12
C TRP A 20 -8.20 -20.46 -0.99
N ARG A 21 -8.52 -20.91 0.25
CA ARG A 21 -9.24 -22.15 0.55
C ARG A 21 -10.76 -22.03 0.40
N GLU A 22 -11.29 -20.79 0.38
CA GLU A 22 -12.73 -20.56 0.34
C GLU A 22 -13.33 -21.01 -1.00
N PRO A 23 -14.57 -21.54 -0.98
CA PRO A 23 -15.29 -21.83 -2.22
C PRO A 23 -15.39 -20.56 -3.09
N GLY A 24 -15.12 -20.69 -4.37
CA GLY A 24 -15.10 -19.56 -5.29
C GLY A 24 -13.76 -18.84 -5.43
N ALA A 25 -12.75 -19.13 -4.59
CA ALA A 25 -11.42 -18.62 -4.79
C ALA A 25 -10.82 -19.10 -6.11
N ARG A 26 -10.35 -18.15 -6.93
CA ARG A 26 -9.74 -18.44 -8.24
C ARG A 26 -8.25 -18.75 -8.13
N VAL A 27 -7.64 -18.41 -7.00
CA VAL A 27 -6.24 -18.76 -6.72
C VAL A 27 -6.15 -20.24 -6.33
N ASN A 28 -5.42 -20.99 -7.12
CA ASN A 28 -5.23 -22.42 -6.97
C ASN A 28 -3.92 -22.85 -7.67
N ARG A 29 -3.77 -24.12 -8.00
CA ARG A 29 -2.57 -24.65 -8.69
C ARG A 29 -2.24 -23.99 -10.03
N HIS A 30 -3.12 -23.20 -10.60
CA HIS A 30 -2.90 -22.47 -11.86
C HIS A 30 -2.46 -21.01 -11.62
N TYR A 31 -2.36 -20.59 -10.35
CA TYR A 31 -1.83 -19.28 -10.04
C TYR A 31 -0.33 -19.20 -10.42
N PRO A 32 0.17 -18.07 -10.98
CA PRO A 32 -0.57 -16.86 -11.31
C PRO A 32 -1.33 -16.96 -12.66
N ASP A 33 -2.54 -16.37 -12.68
CA ASP A 33 -3.40 -16.31 -13.86
C ASP A 33 -3.68 -14.85 -14.23
N VAL A 34 -3.24 -14.42 -15.43
CA VAL A 34 -3.44 -13.04 -15.90
C VAL A 34 -4.91 -12.67 -16.04
N GLY A 35 -5.77 -13.64 -16.39
CA GLY A 35 -7.21 -13.43 -16.51
C GLY A 35 -7.87 -13.02 -15.20
N LEU A 36 -7.38 -13.52 -14.06
CA LEU A 36 -7.86 -13.08 -12.75
C LEU A 36 -7.60 -11.59 -12.52
N PHE A 37 -6.38 -11.13 -12.81
CA PHE A 37 -6.02 -9.71 -12.63
C PHE A 37 -6.75 -8.80 -13.62
N GLU A 38 -6.96 -9.25 -14.86
CA GLU A 38 -7.78 -8.51 -15.83
C GLU A 38 -9.23 -8.38 -15.36
N ASP A 39 -9.83 -9.43 -14.79
CA ASP A 39 -11.18 -9.38 -14.26
C ASP A 39 -11.29 -8.45 -13.06
N ILE A 40 -10.31 -8.50 -12.13
CA ILE A 40 -10.23 -7.53 -11.02
C ILE A 40 -10.20 -6.09 -11.58
N ALA A 41 -9.41 -5.84 -12.62
CA ALA A 41 -9.31 -4.51 -13.21
C ALA A 41 -10.64 -4.06 -13.86
N ARG A 42 -11.33 -4.95 -14.58
CA ARG A 42 -12.65 -4.67 -15.17
C ARG A 42 -13.70 -4.34 -14.09
N VAL A 43 -13.72 -5.12 -13.01
CA VAL A 43 -14.67 -4.90 -11.91
C VAL A 43 -14.37 -3.59 -11.18
N ALA A 44 -13.10 -3.30 -10.90
CA ALA A 44 -12.69 -2.05 -10.27
C ALA A 44 -13.08 -0.82 -11.13
N GLU A 45 -12.85 -0.88 -12.45
CA GLU A 45 -13.23 0.20 -13.37
C GLU A 45 -14.75 0.35 -13.48
N ARG A 46 -15.51 -0.75 -13.53
CA ARG A 46 -16.98 -0.74 -13.50
C ARG A 46 -17.52 -0.07 -12.25
N GLY A 47 -16.84 -0.27 -11.12
CA GLY A 47 -17.14 0.40 -9.84
C GLY A 47 -16.62 1.84 -9.76
N LEU A 48 -16.03 2.39 -10.80
CA LEU A 48 -15.44 3.74 -10.83
C LEU A 48 -14.37 3.98 -9.76
N LEU A 49 -13.68 2.91 -9.32
CA LEU A 49 -12.62 3.03 -8.32
C LEU A 49 -11.45 3.84 -8.86
N ASP A 50 -10.78 4.59 -7.98
CA ASP A 50 -9.65 5.44 -8.37
C ASP A 50 -8.40 4.63 -8.69
N LEU A 51 -8.11 3.62 -7.86
CA LEU A 51 -6.80 2.97 -7.85
C LEU A 51 -6.89 1.49 -7.46
N ILE A 52 -6.20 0.65 -8.21
CA ILE A 52 -5.81 -0.71 -7.80
C ILE A 52 -4.38 -0.62 -7.28
N PHE A 53 -4.19 -0.95 -6.02
CA PHE A 53 -2.93 -0.83 -5.33
C PHE A 53 -2.28 -2.20 -5.11
N PHE A 54 -0.96 -2.24 -5.27
CA PHE A 54 -0.15 -3.43 -5.07
C PHE A 54 0.97 -3.11 -4.08
N GLY A 55 0.79 -3.55 -2.83
CA GLY A 55 1.86 -3.56 -1.85
C GLY A 55 2.88 -4.64 -2.21
N ASP A 56 4.17 -4.35 -2.01
CA ASP A 56 5.24 -5.27 -2.32
C ASP A 56 6.25 -5.45 -1.20
N SER A 57 6.86 -6.63 -1.19
CA SER A 57 7.95 -7.07 -0.34
C SER A 57 8.63 -8.23 -1.05
N THR A 58 9.92 -8.18 -1.20
CA THR A 58 10.68 -9.12 -2.05
C THR A 58 11.27 -10.30 -1.30
N GLY A 59 11.21 -10.27 0.05
CA GLY A 59 11.70 -11.34 0.90
C GLY A 59 10.59 -12.24 1.43
N ILE A 60 10.81 -13.54 1.42
CA ILE A 60 9.95 -14.51 2.12
C ILE A 60 10.18 -14.36 3.63
N PRO A 61 9.13 -14.31 4.47
CA PRO A 61 9.28 -14.28 5.91
C PRO A 61 10.17 -15.42 6.43
N ASN A 62 11.23 -15.09 7.14
CA ASN A 62 12.24 -16.06 7.60
C ASN A 62 12.61 -15.91 9.09
N THR A 63 11.92 -15.05 9.83
CA THR A 63 12.24 -14.78 11.24
C THR A 63 11.74 -15.91 12.15
N TRP A 64 10.56 -16.45 11.90
CA TRP A 64 9.98 -17.56 12.67
C TRP A 64 10.82 -18.82 12.54
N LYS A 65 11.30 -19.36 13.67
CA LYS A 65 12.20 -20.54 13.71
C LYS A 65 13.46 -20.37 12.85
N ASN A 66 13.83 -19.14 12.51
CA ASN A 66 14.91 -18.84 11.56
C ASN A 66 14.79 -19.66 10.25
N SER A 67 13.57 -19.82 9.73
CA SER A 67 13.25 -20.60 8.54
C SER A 67 12.11 -19.96 7.73
N ILE A 68 12.10 -20.21 6.42
CA ILE A 68 11.02 -19.87 5.51
C ILE A 68 9.92 -20.95 5.47
N ASP A 69 10.12 -22.11 6.07
CA ASP A 69 9.31 -23.31 5.86
C ASP A 69 7.83 -23.10 6.14
N ASP A 70 7.50 -22.51 7.28
CA ASP A 70 6.11 -22.28 7.67
C ASP A 70 5.47 -21.13 6.86
N ALA A 71 6.26 -20.12 6.47
CA ALA A 71 5.79 -19.06 5.58
C ALA A 71 5.44 -19.63 4.19
N VAL A 72 6.27 -20.50 3.63
CA VAL A 72 6.04 -21.16 2.34
C VAL A 72 4.89 -22.15 2.44
N ARG A 73 4.86 -22.98 3.49
CA ARG A 73 3.84 -24.01 3.70
C ARG A 73 2.42 -23.45 3.75
N TYR A 74 2.27 -22.29 4.37
CA TYR A 74 0.96 -21.67 4.61
C TYR A 74 0.69 -20.42 3.78
N GLY A 75 1.62 -20.02 2.90
CA GLY A 75 1.45 -18.87 2.02
C GLY A 75 1.51 -17.53 2.75
N VAL A 76 2.26 -17.42 3.87
CA VAL A 76 2.36 -16.18 4.65
C VAL A 76 3.18 -15.15 3.89
N ALA A 77 2.55 -14.07 3.45
CA ALA A 77 3.13 -13.00 2.63
C ALA A 77 3.91 -13.54 1.39
N TRP A 78 3.56 -14.71 0.90
CA TRP A 78 4.17 -15.40 -0.25
C TRP A 78 3.11 -16.31 -0.93
N PRO A 79 3.12 -16.48 -2.29
CA PRO A 79 4.04 -15.88 -3.26
C PRO A 79 3.70 -14.42 -3.57
N ARG A 80 4.67 -13.65 -4.09
CA ARG A 80 4.48 -12.28 -4.58
C ARG A 80 5.07 -12.11 -5.97
N LEU A 81 4.40 -11.33 -6.78
CA LEU A 81 4.80 -11.04 -8.15
C LEU A 81 5.29 -9.61 -8.25
N ASP A 82 6.27 -9.34 -9.10
CA ASP A 82 6.47 -7.97 -9.59
C ASP A 82 5.27 -7.61 -10.47
N MET A 83 4.51 -6.61 -10.05
CA MET A 83 3.27 -6.24 -10.71
C MET A 83 3.47 -5.38 -11.96
N SER A 84 4.68 -4.92 -12.26
CA SER A 84 4.93 -4.08 -13.43
C SER A 84 4.55 -4.74 -14.76
N PRO A 85 4.84 -6.02 -15.05
CA PRO A 85 4.35 -6.69 -16.25
C PRO A 85 2.82 -6.91 -16.23
N TRP A 86 2.25 -7.20 -15.06
CA TRP A 86 0.81 -7.51 -14.92
C TRP A 86 -0.06 -6.30 -15.16
N ILE A 87 0.39 -5.12 -14.74
CA ILE A 87 -0.29 -3.84 -15.02
C ILE A 87 -0.43 -3.61 -16.52
N THR A 88 0.53 -4.03 -17.32
CA THR A 88 0.41 -3.89 -18.80
C THR A 88 -0.79 -4.66 -19.34
N ALA A 89 -1.04 -5.87 -18.87
CA ALA A 89 -2.23 -6.65 -19.25
C ALA A 89 -3.53 -5.98 -18.74
N MET A 90 -3.58 -5.63 -17.44
CA MET A 90 -4.72 -4.98 -16.82
C MET A 90 -5.08 -3.64 -17.51
N SER A 91 -4.07 -2.88 -17.94
CA SER A 91 -4.27 -1.61 -18.64
C SER A 91 -4.92 -1.75 -20.01
N ARG A 92 -4.80 -2.93 -20.65
CA ARG A 92 -5.41 -3.20 -21.96
C ARG A 92 -6.92 -3.43 -21.90
N VAL A 93 -7.42 -3.81 -20.73
CA VAL A 93 -8.85 -4.09 -20.51
C VAL A 93 -9.57 -2.96 -19.76
N THR A 94 -8.85 -1.86 -19.44
CA THR A 94 -9.37 -0.69 -18.72
C THR A 94 -8.95 0.62 -19.38
N LYS A 95 -9.64 1.73 -19.03
CA LYS A 95 -9.38 3.07 -19.60
C LYS A 95 -9.12 4.14 -18.54
N HIS A 96 -9.61 3.97 -17.31
CA HIS A 96 -9.66 5.02 -16.30
C HIS A 96 -9.04 4.65 -14.96
N VAL A 97 -9.29 3.44 -14.44
CA VAL A 97 -8.76 3.01 -13.14
C VAL A 97 -7.22 3.06 -13.14
N GLY A 98 -6.68 3.63 -12.07
CA GLY A 98 -5.23 3.76 -11.87
C GLY A 98 -4.59 2.49 -11.29
N PHE A 99 -3.26 2.44 -11.35
CA PHE A 99 -2.45 1.32 -10.85
C PHE A 99 -1.32 1.86 -9.97
N GLY A 100 -1.29 1.43 -8.70
CA GLY A 100 -0.26 1.82 -7.74
C GLY A 100 0.75 0.72 -7.50
N LEU A 101 2.01 0.97 -7.82
CA LEU A 101 3.13 0.06 -7.61
C LEU A 101 3.95 0.46 -6.40
N THR A 102 4.52 -0.51 -5.72
CA THR A 102 5.40 -0.31 -4.56
C THR A 102 6.84 -0.68 -4.90
N TYR A 103 7.78 0.24 -4.65
CA TYR A 103 9.20 -0.07 -4.70
C TYR A 103 9.93 0.51 -3.49
N ALA A 104 10.87 -0.27 -2.95
CA ALA A 104 11.72 0.14 -1.84
C ALA A 104 12.93 0.94 -2.35
N THR A 105 13.01 2.21 -1.99
CA THR A 105 14.10 3.13 -2.38
C THR A 105 15.45 2.71 -1.83
N THR A 106 15.47 1.91 -0.75
CA THR A 106 16.69 1.37 -0.15
C THR A 106 17.45 0.45 -1.11
N PHE A 107 16.72 -0.30 -1.94
CA PHE A 107 17.35 -1.34 -2.79
C PHE A 107 17.40 -0.97 -4.26
N MET A 108 16.48 -0.14 -4.73
CA MET A 108 16.36 0.20 -6.13
C MET A 108 17.27 1.38 -6.51
N HIS A 109 17.57 1.49 -7.81
CA HIS A 109 18.27 2.63 -8.36
C HIS A 109 17.29 3.65 -8.96
N PRO A 110 17.37 4.97 -8.64
CA PRO A 110 16.38 5.96 -9.04
C PRO A 110 16.22 6.08 -10.56
N PHE A 111 17.29 5.96 -11.34
CA PHE A 111 17.22 6.00 -12.81
C PHE A 111 16.37 4.84 -13.37
N TYR A 112 16.55 3.63 -12.82
CA TYR A 112 15.75 2.48 -13.25
C TYR A 112 14.28 2.68 -12.95
N VAL A 113 13.94 3.07 -11.71
CA VAL A 113 12.55 3.26 -11.28
C VAL A 113 11.90 4.42 -12.04
N ALA A 114 12.59 5.55 -12.20
CA ALA A 114 12.06 6.68 -12.96
C ALA A 114 11.73 6.28 -14.41
N ARG A 115 12.63 5.53 -15.06
CA ARG A 115 12.42 5.04 -16.44
C ARG A 115 11.28 4.03 -16.53
N LEU A 116 11.21 3.08 -15.62
CA LEU A 116 10.17 2.06 -15.59
C LEU A 116 8.78 2.69 -15.41
N LEU A 117 8.62 3.53 -14.38
CA LEU A 117 7.34 4.16 -14.08
C LEU A 117 6.88 5.09 -15.20
N ASN A 118 7.80 5.81 -15.84
CA ASN A 118 7.46 6.64 -16.99
C ASN A 118 7.00 5.80 -18.19
N SER A 119 7.65 4.66 -18.44
CA SER A 119 7.23 3.73 -19.50
C SER A 119 5.86 3.12 -19.22
N LEU A 120 5.60 2.74 -17.98
CA LEU A 120 4.29 2.23 -17.56
C LEU A 120 3.20 3.32 -17.64
N ASP A 121 3.54 4.56 -17.32
CA ASP A 121 2.61 5.69 -17.43
C ASP A 121 2.20 5.95 -18.89
N HIS A 122 3.12 5.76 -19.84
CA HIS A 122 2.79 5.76 -21.28
C HIS A 122 1.85 4.59 -21.65
N ILE A 123 2.17 3.36 -21.25
CA ILE A 123 1.36 2.17 -21.54
C ILE A 123 -0.06 2.31 -20.98
N THR A 124 -0.17 2.87 -19.79
CA THR A 124 -1.45 3.05 -19.09
C THR A 124 -2.16 4.35 -19.45
N ASN A 125 -1.54 5.20 -20.29
CA ASN A 125 -2.06 6.52 -20.67
C ASN A 125 -2.31 7.43 -19.44
N GLY A 126 -1.30 7.56 -18.57
CA GLY A 126 -1.34 8.47 -17.43
C GLY A 126 -2.05 7.94 -16.19
N ARG A 127 -1.92 6.63 -15.89
CA ARG A 127 -2.66 6.02 -14.78
C ARG A 127 -1.78 5.34 -13.73
N ILE A 128 -0.51 5.73 -13.63
CA ILE A 128 0.44 5.15 -12.67
C ILE A 128 0.52 5.98 -11.40
N ALA A 129 0.51 5.29 -10.26
CA ALA A 129 0.93 5.81 -8.97
C ALA A 129 2.14 5.03 -8.46
N PHE A 130 3.03 5.72 -7.76
CA PHE A 130 4.21 5.16 -7.11
C PHE A 130 4.07 5.26 -5.59
N ASN A 131 3.95 4.12 -4.94
CA ASN A 131 4.05 4.01 -3.49
C ASN A 131 5.52 3.90 -3.08
N VAL A 132 6.03 4.96 -2.49
CA VAL A 132 7.44 5.12 -2.11
C VAL A 132 7.66 4.57 -0.70
N ILE A 133 8.48 3.52 -0.56
CA ILE A 133 8.81 2.94 0.74
C ILE A 133 10.31 2.76 0.93
N THR A 134 10.74 2.64 2.20
CA THR A 134 12.14 2.35 2.55
C THR A 134 12.42 0.87 2.78
N SER A 135 11.41 0.00 2.77
CA SER A 135 11.41 -1.34 3.37
C SER A 135 11.69 -1.35 4.88
N GLN A 136 11.30 -2.42 5.55
CA GLN A 136 11.52 -2.61 6.99
C GLN A 136 11.99 -4.03 7.32
N ARG A 137 12.34 -4.83 6.30
CA ARG A 137 12.51 -6.27 6.43
C ARG A 137 13.91 -6.68 6.06
N LYS A 138 14.55 -7.45 6.96
CA LYS A 138 15.88 -8.01 6.73
C LYS A 138 15.87 -8.97 5.53
N ALA A 139 14.82 -9.78 5.37
CA ALA A 139 14.68 -10.70 4.23
C ALA A 139 14.67 -9.97 2.87
N ASP A 140 14.09 -8.75 2.80
CA ASP A 140 14.20 -7.93 1.60
C ASP A 140 15.66 -7.51 1.37
N ALA A 141 16.34 -7.00 2.40
CA ALA A 141 17.72 -6.52 2.30
C ALA A 141 18.67 -7.63 1.80
N GLN A 142 18.52 -8.84 2.32
CA GLN A 142 19.36 -9.98 1.96
C GLN A 142 19.23 -10.36 0.48
N ASN A 143 18.06 -10.20 -0.13
CA ASN A 143 17.88 -10.45 -1.57
C ASN A 143 18.58 -9.41 -2.47
N TYR A 144 18.95 -8.26 -1.91
CA TYR A 144 19.68 -7.20 -2.63
C TYR A 144 21.15 -7.07 -2.20
N GLY A 145 21.71 -8.10 -1.55
CA GLY A 145 23.12 -8.17 -1.22
C GLY A 145 23.54 -7.44 0.07
N PHE A 146 22.58 -7.14 0.94
CA PHE A 146 22.86 -6.55 2.26
C PHE A 146 22.69 -7.64 3.33
N ASP A 147 23.67 -7.78 4.22
CA ASP A 147 23.58 -8.71 5.34
C ASP A 147 22.53 -8.26 6.37
N GLU A 148 22.44 -6.95 6.57
CA GLU A 148 21.51 -6.32 7.51
C GLU A 148 20.73 -5.18 6.84
N LEU A 149 19.58 -4.86 7.40
CA LEU A 149 18.81 -3.71 6.97
C LEU A 149 19.55 -2.41 7.39
N MET A 150 19.70 -1.48 6.46
CA MET A 150 20.23 -0.15 6.73
C MET A 150 19.49 0.53 7.88
N GLU A 151 20.19 1.32 8.70
CA GLU A 151 19.63 2.07 9.82
C GLU A 151 18.43 2.94 9.36
N HIS A 152 17.43 3.11 10.25
CA HIS A 152 16.15 3.76 9.92
C HIS A 152 16.33 5.19 9.37
N GLY A 153 17.13 6.03 10.02
CA GLY A 153 17.37 7.41 9.58
C GLY A 153 18.06 7.44 8.22
N GLN A 154 19.08 6.60 8.03
CA GLN A 154 19.80 6.52 6.77
C GLN A 154 18.93 6.04 5.60
N ARG A 155 17.94 5.15 5.85
CA ARG A 155 16.99 4.75 4.81
C ARG A 155 16.15 5.92 4.31
N TYR A 156 15.74 6.81 5.22
CA TYR A 156 14.99 8.01 4.84
C TYR A 156 15.88 9.08 4.17
N ASP A 157 17.14 9.23 4.59
CA ASP A 157 18.08 10.12 3.91
C ASP A 157 18.31 9.65 2.47
N ARG A 158 18.45 8.33 2.28
CA ARG A 158 18.56 7.73 0.94
C ARG A 158 17.27 7.89 0.13
N MET A 159 16.09 7.76 0.76
CA MET A 159 14.78 8.00 0.11
C MET A 159 14.64 9.45 -0.35
N ASP A 160 15.03 10.40 0.47
CA ASP A 160 14.98 11.83 0.10
C ASP A 160 15.81 12.09 -1.15
N GLU A 161 17.09 11.63 -1.18
CA GLU A 161 17.95 11.77 -2.35
C GLU A 161 17.42 11.00 -3.56
N PHE A 162 16.88 9.78 -3.34
CA PHE A 162 16.26 8.98 -4.40
C PHE A 162 15.12 9.74 -5.09
N MET A 163 14.24 10.38 -4.30
CA MET A 163 13.11 11.11 -4.83
C MET A 163 13.53 12.42 -5.51
N ASP A 164 14.54 13.12 -4.99
CA ASP A 164 15.11 14.30 -5.66
C ASP A 164 15.63 13.92 -7.06
N VAL A 165 16.37 12.80 -7.17
CA VAL A 165 16.85 12.28 -8.46
C VAL A 165 15.71 11.89 -9.39
N CYS A 166 14.70 11.15 -8.90
CA CYS A 166 13.55 10.75 -9.71
C CYS A 166 12.79 11.96 -10.24
N GLN A 167 12.51 12.94 -9.39
CA GLN A 167 11.80 14.15 -9.80
C GLN A 167 12.60 14.99 -10.83
N ALA A 168 13.92 15.08 -10.66
CA ALA A 168 14.79 15.74 -11.63
C ALA A 168 14.79 15.00 -12.97
N LEU A 169 14.84 13.66 -12.95
CA LEU A 169 14.79 12.82 -14.15
C LEU A 169 13.47 12.97 -14.91
N TRP A 170 12.32 12.89 -14.23
CA TRP A 170 11.01 13.03 -14.87
C TRP A 170 10.80 14.39 -15.53
N ARG A 171 11.48 15.43 -15.05
CA ARG A 171 11.43 16.80 -15.59
C ARG A 171 12.62 17.14 -16.48
N SER A 172 13.52 16.20 -16.74
CA SER A 172 14.74 16.43 -17.55
C SER A 172 14.48 16.59 -19.05
N VAL A 173 13.28 16.19 -19.51
CA VAL A 173 12.79 16.35 -20.88
C VAL A 173 11.48 17.15 -20.80
N GLU A 174 11.42 18.29 -21.48
CA GLU A 174 10.19 19.11 -21.51
C GLU A 174 9.09 18.43 -22.32
N PRO A 175 7.79 18.61 -21.94
CA PRO A 175 6.67 17.93 -22.64
C PRO A 175 6.60 18.20 -24.13
N ASP A 176 7.05 19.38 -24.57
CA ASP A 176 7.05 19.83 -25.95
C ASP A 176 8.46 19.71 -26.63
N ALA A 177 9.35 18.89 -26.08
CA ALA A 177 10.69 18.69 -26.64
C ALA A 177 10.67 17.99 -28.01
N PHE A 178 9.70 17.10 -28.27
CA PHE A 178 9.62 16.31 -29.49
C PHE A 178 8.95 17.05 -30.62
N GLU A 179 9.68 17.28 -31.72
CA GLU A 179 9.22 17.99 -32.93
C GLU A 179 8.66 17.03 -33.99
N TRP A 180 9.26 15.85 -34.12
CA TRP A 180 8.92 14.86 -35.14
C TRP A 180 8.87 15.43 -36.56
N ASP A 181 9.77 16.38 -36.87
CA ASP A 181 9.83 17.07 -38.14
C ASP A 181 10.38 16.16 -39.25
N ARG A 182 9.48 15.69 -40.08
CA ARG A 182 9.81 14.80 -41.19
C ARG A 182 10.60 15.47 -42.32
N ALA A 183 10.50 16.80 -42.48
CA ALA A 183 11.17 17.53 -43.54
C ALA A 183 12.66 17.71 -43.27
N THR A 184 13.00 17.96 -42.01
CA THR A 184 14.39 18.17 -41.59
C THR A 184 15.01 16.94 -40.92
N GLY A 185 14.21 15.91 -40.59
CA GLY A 185 14.64 14.72 -39.87
C GLY A 185 14.87 14.98 -38.36
N ARG A 186 14.45 16.13 -37.83
CA ARG A 186 14.61 16.45 -36.40
C ARG A 186 13.56 15.74 -35.58
N VAL A 187 14.02 15.00 -34.56
CA VAL A 187 13.16 14.26 -33.62
C VAL A 187 12.74 15.17 -32.46
N ALA A 188 13.70 15.96 -31.92
CA ALA A 188 13.46 16.76 -30.74
C ALA A 188 14.38 17.99 -30.71
N ASN A 189 14.02 18.98 -29.89
CA ASN A 189 14.83 20.15 -29.61
C ASN A 189 15.83 19.84 -28.46
N PRO A 190 17.16 19.87 -28.71
CA PRO A 190 18.14 19.53 -27.70
C PRO A 190 18.15 20.52 -26.50
N ASP A 191 17.71 21.75 -26.69
CA ASP A 191 17.65 22.76 -25.60
C ASP A 191 16.58 22.42 -24.53
N LYS A 192 15.64 21.54 -24.89
CA LYS A 192 14.56 21.03 -24.02
C LYS A 192 14.88 19.68 -23.36
N VAL A 193 16.10 19.18 -23.52
CA VAL A 193 16.56 17.90 -22.99
C VAL A 193 17.82 18.12 -22.19
N ARG A 194 17.76 18.08 -20.86
CA ARG A 194 18.84 18.52 -19.98
C ARG A 194 19.33 17.42 -19.07
N ALA A 195 20.66 17.20 -19.05
CA ALA A 195 21.29 16.33 -18.07
C ALA A 195 21.08 16.89 -16.65
N ILE A 196 20.75 16.03 -15.68
CA ILE A 196 20.55 16.44 -14.28
C ILE A 196 21.87 16.57 -13.52
N ASN A 197 22.93 15.86 -13.96
CA ASN A 197 24.28 15.87 -13.39
C ASN A 197 24.31 15.72 -11.86
N HIS A 198 23.42 14.88 -11.31
CA HIS A 198 23.32 14.68 -9.86
C HIS A 198 24.55 13.96 -9.32
N VAL A 199 25.14 14.50 -8.25
CA VAL A 199 26.20 13.88 -7.45
C VAL A 199 25.84 14.08 -5.98
N GLY A 200 25.37 13.02 -5.33
CA GLY A 200 24.97 13.05 -3.94
C GLY A 200 25.70 12.00 -3.09
N ARG A 201 25.21 11.80 -1.87
CA ARG A 201 25.76 10.85 -0.92
C ARG A 201 25.51 9.40 -1.35
N PHE A 202 24.34 9.10 -1.89
CA PHE A 202 23.89 7.74 -2.20
C PHE A 202 23.86 7.47 -3.69
N PHE A 203 23.69 8.50 -4.53
CA PHE A 203 23.52 8.31 -5.96
C PHE A 203 24.39 9.27 -6.77
N LYS A 204 24.79 8.78 -7.95
CA LYS A 204 25.44 9.59 -8.98
C LYS A 204 24.75 9.29 -10.30
N VAL A 205 24.02 10.27 -10.84
CA VAL A 205 23.17 10.09 -12.02
C VAL A 205 23.34 11.27 -12.97
N LYS A 206 23.82 11.01 -14.18
CA LYS A 206 24.03 12.05 -15.18
C LYS A 206 22.68 12.52 -15.77
N GLY A 207 21.78 11.62 -16.10
CA GLY A 207 20.59 11.93 -16.90
C GLY A 207 20.96 12.40 -18.33
N PRO A 208 20.01 12.94 -19.09
CA PRO A 208 18.57 13.00 -18.81
C PRO A 208 17.90 11.63 -18.78
N LEU A 209 16.59 11.60 -18.50
CA LEU A 209 15.81 10.39 -18.67
C LEU A 209 15.71 10.05 -20.16
N SER A 210 15.88 8.77 -20.52
CA SER A 210 15.95 8.30 -21.90
C SER A 210 14.61 7.92 -22.53
N VAL A 211 13.51 8.38 -21.94
CA VAL A 211 12.13 8.15 -22.42
C VAL A 211 11.41 9.49 -22.55
N PRO A 212 10.43 9.60 -23.46
CA PRO A 212 9.60 10.80 -23.57
C PRO A 212 8.89 11.14 -22.26
N PRO A 213 8.55 12.40 -21.99
CA PRO A 213 7.68 12.75 -20.87
C PRO A 213 6.35 12.01 -20.96
N SER A 214 5.96 11.36 -19.88
CA SER A 214 4.70 10.63 -19.82
C SER A 214 3.49 11.58 -19.68
N PRO A 215 2.25 11.09 -19.86
CA PRO A 215 1.06 11.94 -19.74
C PRO A 215 0.93 12.66 -18.39
N GLN A 216 1.41 12.07 -17.30
CA GLN A 216 1.45 12.71 -15.98
C GLN A 216 2.74 13.49 -15.70
N VAL A 217 3.77 13.34 -16.52
CA VAL A 217 5.16 13.79 -16.33
C VAL A 217 5.80 13.14 -15.10
N VAL A 218 5.19 13.32 -13.94
CA VAL A 218 5.52 12.66 -12.67
C VAL A 218 4.34 11.76 -12.31
N PRO A 219 4.54 10.48 -12.04
CA PRO A 219 3.44 9.62 -11.57
C PRO A 219 2.84 10.16 -10.28
N VAL A 220 1.61 9.78 -9.95
CA VAL A 220 1.04 10.11 -8.64
C VAL A 220 1.92 9.50 -7.55
N LEU A 221 2.35 10.30 -6.59
CA LEU A 221 3.25 9.89 -5.52
C LEU A 221 2.48 9.64 -4.24
N ILE A 222 2.64 8.44 -3.69
CA ILE A 222 1.99 8.02 -2.46
C ILE A 222 3.06 7.50 -1.50
N GLN A 223 2.91 7.73 -0.21
CA GLN A 223 3.80 7.17 0.81
C GLN A 223 3.02 6.76 2.03
N ALA A 224 3.31 5.56 2.54
CA ALA A 224 2.91 5.16 3.88
C ALA A 224 3.92 5.71 4.90
N GLY A 225 3.45 6.36 5.95
CA GLY A 225 4.35 6.85 7.00
C GLY A 225 3.58 7.41 8.19
N GLY A 226 3.82 6.82 9.36
CA GLY A 226 3.27 7.29 10.64
C GLY A 226 4.35 7.78 11.61
N SER A 227 5.64 7.68 11.27
CA SER A 227 6.72 8.22 12.08
C SER A 227 6.95 9.70 11.76
N PRO A 228 7.42 10.51 12.72
CA PRO A 228 7.74 11.93 12.47
C PRO A 228 8.71 12.12 11.30
N ARG A 229 9.70 11.21 11.14
CA ARG A 229 10.65 11.25 10.01
C ARG A 229 9.95 10.95 8.69
N GLY A 230 9.09 9.92 8.67
CA GLY A 230 8.31 9.55 7.48
C GLY A 230 7.34 10.65 7.05
N THR A 231 6.66 11.30 7.99
CA THR A 231 5.75 12.42 7.72
C THR A 231 6.49 13.60 7.10
N ARG A 232 7.68 13.98 7.61
CA ARG A 232 8.50 15.04 7.00
C ARG A 232 8.95 14.70 5.58
N THR A 233 9.43 13.47 5.35
CA THR A 233 9.81 13.02 4.00
C THR A 233 8.62 13.07 3.04
N ALA A 234 7.46 12.53 3.47
CA ALA A 234 6.23 12.55 2.67
C ALA A 234 5.83 13.97 2.29
N ALA A 235 5.87 14.92 3.23
CA ALA A 235 5.48 16.31 3.01
C ALA A 235 6.26 17.00 1.87
N ARG A 236 7.47 16.52 1.52
CA ARG A 236 8.27 17.09 0.44
C ARG A 236 7.71 16.79 -0.96
N PHE A 237 7.09 15.63 -1.19
CA PHE A 237 6.79 15.20 -2.56
C PHE A 237 5.45 14.49 -2.79
N VAL A 238 4.76 13.97 -1.77
CA VAL A 238 3.58 13.13 -2.01
C VAL A 238 2.35 13.90 -2.48
N ASP A 239 1.53 13.24 -3.28
CA ASP A 239 0.16 13.66 -3.61
C ASP A 239 -0.83 13.12 -2.58
N HIS A 240 -0.59 11.90 -2.07
CA HIS A 240 -1.42 11.28 -1.03
C HIS A 240 -0.57 10.54 0.02
N VAL A 241 -1.05 10.52 1.26
CA VAL A 241 -0.47 9.72 2.34
C VAL A 241 -1.35 8.50 2.61
N PHE A 242 -0.76 7.31 2.75
CA PHE A 242 -1.49 6.18 3.30
C PHE A 242 -1.53 6.26 4.82
N GLY A 243 -2.74 6.23 5.38
CA GLY A 243 -3.01 6.14 6.80
C GLY A 243 -3.61 4.78 7.16
N ALA A 244 -3.31 4.26 8.35
CA ALA A 244 -4.01 3.11 8.89
C ALA A 244 -5.34 3.54 9.52
N ARG A 245 -6.37 2.69 9.43
CA ARG A 245 -7.62 2.89 10.16
C ARG A 245 -7.33 2.94 11.68
N LYS A 246 -7.82 3.97 12.32
CA LYS A 246 -7.69 4.23 13.77
C LYS A 246 -9.00 4.81 14.30
N PRO A 247 -9.17 4.98 15.61
CA PRO A 247 -10.23 5.84 16.14
C PRO A 247 -10.17 7.25 15.54
N ILE A 248 -11.30 7.86 15.29
CA ILE A 248 -11.43 9.17 14.61
C ILE A 248 -10.52 10.25 15.22
N PRO A 249 -10.42 10.41 16.55
CA PRO A 249 -9.51 11.41 17.13
C PRO A 249 -8.04 11.20 16.72
N ALA A 250 -7.61 9.93 16.59
CA ALA A 250 -6.23 9.61 16.17
C ALA A 250 -6.04 9.85 14.66
N MET A 251 -7.06 9.64 13.83
CA MET A 251 -7.04 9.99 12.40
C MET A 251 -6.97 11.51 12.22
N SER A 252 -7.80 12.26 12.94
CA SER A 252 -7.78 13.73 12.95
C SER A 252 -6.43 14.29 13.40
N LYS A 253 -5.85 13.74 14.47
CA LYS A 253 -4.51 14.12 14.93
C LYS A 253 -3.44 13.87 13.87
N GLN A 254 -3.43 12.68 13.26
CA GLN A 254 -2.48 12.36 12.19
C GLN A 254 -2.65 13.28 10.98
N ARG A 255 -3.89 13.64 10.62
CA ARG A 255 -4.17 14.62 9.56
C ARG A 255 -3.55 15.98 9.89
N ALA A 256 -3.72 16.48 11.12
CA ALA A 256 -3.15 17.75 11.55
C ALA A 256 -1.60 17.73 11.52
N GLU A 257 -0.97 16.63 11.91
CA GLU A 257 0.49 16.45 11.83
C GLU A 257 0.99 16.49 10.36
N ILE A 258 0.26 15.87 9.44
CA ILE A 258 0.56 15.93 8.00
C ILE A 258 0.40 17.36 7.47
N ASP A 259 -0.69 18.05 7.84
CA ASP A 259 -0.94 19.44 7.41
C ASP A 259 0.18 20.37 7.88
N ALA A 260 0.60 20.25 9.14
CA ALA A 260 1.72 21.03 9.68
C ALA A 260 3.04 20.77 8.95
N ALA A 261 3.32 19.51 8.60
CA ALA A 261 4.53 19.15 7.85
C ALA A 261 4.49 19.72 6.41
N LEU A 262 3.33 19.68 5.74
CA LEU A 262 3.15 20.26 4.41
C LEU A 262 3.36 21.78 4.42
N LEU A 263 2.80 22.47 5.40
CA LEU A 263 2.99 23.93 5.57
C LEU A 263 4.47 24.27 5.82
N ALA A 264 5.20 23.46 6.58
CA ALA A 264 6.63 23.64 6.81
C ALA A 264 7.46 23.50 5.51
N GLU A 265 6.99 22.69 4.55
CA GLU A 265 7.58 22.54 3.21
C GLU A 265 7.01 23.54 2.18
N GLY A 266 6.22 24.53 2.62
CA GLY A 266 5.60 25.54 1.74
C GLY A 266 4.53 24.98 0.80
N ARG A 267 3.95 23.81 1.12
CA ARG A 267 2.93 23.14 0.30
C ARG A 267 1.53 23.39 0.86
N ASP A 268 0.56 23.46 -0.04
CA ASP A 268 -0.85 23.62 0.31
C ASP A 268 -1.44 22.27 0.81
N PRO A 269 -1.86 22.18 2.10
CA PRO A 269 -2.45 20.97 2.64
C PRO A 269 -3.77 20.56 1.96
N SER A 270 -4.47 21.50 1.31
CA SER A 270 -5.70 21.20 0.59
C SER A 270 -5.48 20.30 -0.65
N LYS A 271 -4.26 20.24 -1.15
CA LYS A 271 -3.86 19.46 -2.33
C LYS A 271 -3.37 18.06 -2.01
N VAL A 272 -3.27 17.70 -0.72
CA VAL A 272 -2.76 16.39 -0.29
C VAL A 272 -3.84 15.66 0.51
N GLY A 273 -4.28 14.52 0.00
CA GLY A 273 -5.26 13.65 0.65
C GLY A 273 -4.62 12.62 1.58
N VAL A 274 -5.41 12.06 2.50
CA VAL A 274 -5.05 10.83 3.22
C VAL A 274 -5.98 9.72 2.76
N ILE A 275 -5.38 8.61 2.31
CA ILE A 275 -6.10 7.40 1.94
C ILE A 275 -6.00 6.43 3.12
N TRP A 276 -7.11 6.24 3.83
CA TRP A 276 -7.17 5.40 5.02
C TRP A 276 -7.38 3.94 4.66
N SER A 277 -6.41 3.10 4.98
CA SER A 277 -6.54 1.65 4.77
C SER A 277 -7.58 1.08 5.72
N THR A 278 -8.64 0.50 5.18
CA THR A 278 -9.65 -0.25 5.93
C THR A 278 -10.10 -1.45 5.11
N GLN A 279 -10.39 -2.56 5.76
CA GLN A 279 -10.98 -3.72 5.09
C GLN A 279 -12.51 -3.68 5.29
N VAL A 280 -13.25 -4.01 4.25
CA VAL A 280 -14.71 -4.07 4.31
C VAL A 280 -15.19 -5.45 3.86
N MET A 281 -16.19 -5.97 4.57
CA MET A 281 -16.94 -7.16 4.22
C MET A 281 -18.38 -6.74 4.03
N VAL A 282 -18.78 -6.57 2.77
CA VAL A 282 -20.11 -6.11 2.38
C VAL A 282 -20.97 -7.33 2.14
N GLY A 283 -22.02 -7.50 2.90
CA GLY A 283 -23.03 -8.54 2.70
C GLY A 283 -24.41 -7.93 2.40
N GLU A 284 -25.31 -8.72 1.84
CA GLU A 284 -26.73 -8.35 1.72
C GLU A 284 -27.37 -8.18 3.09
N THR A 285 -26.87 -8.94 4.08
CA THR A 285 -27.29 -8.85 5.48
C THR A 285 -26.06 -8.70 6.39
N GLU A 286 -26.27 -8.08 7.55
CA GLU A 286 -25.23 -7.96 8.58
C GLU A 286 -24.71 -9.32 9.06
N ALA A 287 -25.61 -10.30 9.19
CA ALA A 287 -25.24 -11.65 9.62
C ALA A 287 -24.34 -12.36 8.59
N GLU A 288 -24.58 -12.15 7.31
CA GLU A 288 -23.73 -12.66 6.24
C GLU A 288 -22.35 -12.01 6.29
N ALA A 289 -22.27 -10.69 6.34
CA ALA A 289 -21.02 -9.95 6.42
C ALA A 289 -20.17 -10.37 7.63
N LYS A 290 -20.79 -10.57 8.79
CA LYS A 290 -20.12 -11.06 9.99
C LYS A 290 -19.57 -12.48 9.80
N ARG A 291 -20.33 -13.39 9.18
CA ARG A 291 -19.84 -14.73 8.86
C ARG A 291 -18.64 -14.68 7.88
N MET A 292 -18.69 -13.80 6.88
CA MET A 292 -17.56 -13.60 5.96
C MET A 292 -16.30 -13.14 6.72
N ARG A 293 -16.47 -12.22 7.67
CA ARG A 293 -15.37 -11.74 8.51
C ARG A 293 -14.78 -12.84 9.38
N GLU A 294 -15.60 -13.63 10.06
CA GLU A 294 -15.09 -14.72 10.92
C GLU A 294 -14.30 -15.75 10.11
N ARG A 295 -14.73 -16.04 8.88
CA ARG A 295 -14.00 -16.96 7.99
C ARG A 295 -12.60 -16.50 7.62
N LEU A 296 -12.27 -15.18 7.73
CA LEU A 296 -10.91 -14.68 7.48
C LEU A 296 -9.86 -15.36 8.35
N ILE A 297 -10.22 -15.72 9.56
CA ILE A 297 -9.30 -16.29 10.55
C ILE A 297 -9.63 -17.75 10.88
N ASP A 298 -10.69 -18.29 10.33
CA ASP A 298 -11.09 -19.67 10.58
C ASP A 298 -10.06 -20.66 10.02
N GLY A 299 -9.58 -21.54 10.90
CA GLY A 299 -8.61 -22.57 10.54
C GLY A 299 -7.24 -22.04 10.10
N VAL A 300 -6.86 -20.82 10.47
CA VAL A 300 -5.50 -20.32 10.26
C VAL A 300 -4.52 -21.09 11.15
N PRO A 301 -3.50 -21.76 10.58
CA PRO A 301 -2.56 -22.52 11.38
C PRO A 301 -1.74 -21.63 12.32
N ARG A 302 -1.48 -22.13 13.54
CA ARG A 302 -0.66 -21.42 14.55
C ARG A 302 0.71 -21.00 14.00
N GLU A 303 1.35 -21.87 13.24
CA GLU A 303 2.66 -21.62 12.63
C GLU A 303 2.59 -20.46 11.61
N ALA A 304 1.48 -20.32 10.90
CA ALA A 304 1.25 -19.18 10.01
C ALA A 304 1.15 -17.87 10.81
N VAL A 305 0.44 -17.88 11.94
CA VAL A 305 0.37 -16.73 12.84
C VAL A 305 1.74 -16.40 13.41
N GLY A 306 2.49 -17.41 13.86
CA GLY A 306 3.86 -17.24 14.37
C GLY A 306 4.80 -16.62 13.32
N ALA A 307 4.75 -17.13 12.08
CA ALA A 307 5.53 -16.58 10.97
C ALA A 307 5.14 -15.13 10.66
N TRP A 308 3.84 -14.80 10.67
CA TRP A 308 3.33 -13.46 10.47
C TRP A 308 3.74 -12.46 11.56
N LEU A 309 3.57 -12.83 12.83
CA LEU A 309 3.93 -11.99 13.97
C LEU A 309 5.44 -11.75 14.03
N SER A 310 6.24 -12.82 13.84
CA SER A 310 7.70 -12.73 13.81
C SER A 310 8.20 -11.87 12.67
N HIS A 311 7.60 -11.98 11.48
CA HIS A 311 7.95 -11.17 10.33
C HIS A 311 7.69 -9.66 10.56
N ASN A 312 6.55 -9.32 11.18
CA ASN A 312 6.18 -7.92 11.39
C ASN A 312 6.93 -7.26 12.56
N THR A 313 7.34 -8.03 13.57
CA THR A 313 8.14 -7.52 14.69
C THR A 313 9.63 -7.52 14.43
N GLY A 314 10.11 -8.44 13.58
CA GLY A 314 11.54 -8.77 13.46
C GLY A 314 12.06 -9.61 14.62
N PHE A 315 11.19 -10.15 15.49
CA PHE A 315 11.53 -10.99 16.63
C PHE A 315 10.99 -12.40 16.44
N ASP A 316 11.83 -13.42 16.69
CA ASP A 316 11.41 -14.82 16.56
C ASP A 316 10.51 -15.23 17.74
N MET A 317 9.20 -15.20 17.55
CA MET A 317 8.21 -15.57 18.55
C MET A 317 8.29 -17.06 18.94
N SER A 318 8.96 -17.92 18.17
CA SER A 318 9.14 -19.32 18.51
C SER A 318 10.08 -19.54 19.69
N THR A 319 10.88 -18.52 20.03
CA THR A 319 11.82 -18.54 21.15
C THR A 319 11.17 -18.20 22.49
N LEU A 320 9.89 -17.82 22.48
CA LEU A 320 9.16 -17.52 23.69
C LEU A 320 8.88 -18.80 24.50
N PRO A 321 8.95 -18.75 25.84
CA PRO A 321 8.54 -19.89 26.68
C PRO A 321 7.02 -20.13 26.53
N PRO A 322 6.52 -21.31 26.96
CA PRO A 322 5.09 -21.63 26.91
C PRO A 322 4.20 -20.63 27.66
N ARG A 323 4.74 -19.97 28.70
CA ARG A 323 4.14 -18.85 29.44
C ARG A 323 5.16 -17.75 29.62
N PHE A 324 4.74 -16.51 29.52
CA PHE A 324 5.58 -15.32 29.69
C PHE A 324 4.72 -14.12 30.10
N THR A 325 5.37 -13.08 30.63
CA THR A 325 4.73 -11.80 30.86
C THR A 325 4.93 -10.87 29.66
N LEU A 326 4.05 -9.88 29.51
CA LEU A 326 4.18 -8.89 28.44
C LEU A 326 5.44 -8.01 28.63
N ARG A 327 5.88 -7.82 29.86
CA ARG A 327 7.17 -7.17 30.19
C ARG A 327 8.34 -7.96 29.60
N GLU A 328 8.42 -9.28 29.87
CA GLU A 328 9.45 -10.17 29.32
C GLU A 328 9.46 -10.16 27.79
N LEU A 329 8.27 -10.18 27.17
CA LEU A 329 8.15 -10.08 25.71
C LEU A 329 8.74 -8.76 25.18
N ASN A 330 8.39 -7.63 25.77
CA ASN A 330 8.90 -6.32 25.37
C ASN A 330 10.43 -6.22 25.55
N GLU A 331 10.96 -6.71 26.68
CA GLU A 331 12.40 -6.74 26.92
C GLU A 331 13.14 -7.56 25.87
N ARG A 332 12.62 -8.74 25.49
CA ARG A 332 13.20 -9.59 24.45
C ARG A 332 13.14 -8.95 23.06
N ILE A 333 12.02 -8.31 22.72
CA ILE A 333 11.88 -7.57 21.43
C ILE A 333 12.91 -6.43 21.36
N VAL A 334 13.06 -5.65 22.42
CA VAL A 334 14.05 -4.55 22.50
C VAL A 334 15.47 -5.08 22.42
N ALA A 335 15.80 -6.15 23.18
CA ALA A 335 17.11 -6.78 23.15
C ALA A 335 17.49 -7.32 21.77
N ALA A 336 16.52 -7.71 20.96
CA ALA A 336 16.70 -8.16 19.58
C ALA A 336 16.79 -7.02 18.56
N ASN A 337 16.83 -5.75 18.97
CA ASN A 337 16.70 -4.58 18.09
C ASN A 337 15.45 -4.62 17.18
N ALA A 338 14.44 -5.34 17.63
CA ALA A 338 13.17 -5.47 16.95
C ALA A 338 12.19 -4.36 17.38
N SER A 339 11.13 -4.16 16.63
CA SER A 339 10.15 -3.12 16.95
C SER A 339 8.89 -3.74 17.53
N PRO A 340 8.44 -3.32 18.74
CA PRO A 340 7.13 -3.73 19.23
C PRO A 340 6.06 -3.21 18.27
N VAL A 341 5.18 -4.09 17.80
CA VAL A 341 4.02 -3.72 16.99
C VAL A 341 2.86 -3.30 17.91
N GLY A 342 1.98 -2.47 17.37
CA GLY A 342 0.90 -1.86 18.14
C GLY A 342 0.00 -2.86 18.88
N PHE A 343 -0.14 -4.11 18.40
CA PHE A 343 -0.97 -5.12 19.07
C PHE A 343 -0.38 -5.59 20.41
N VAL A 344 0.95 -5.60 20.56
CA VAL A 344 1.62 -5.91 21.86
C VAL A 344 1.30 -4.84 22.88
N ALA A 345 1.35 -3.56 22.46
CA ALA A 345 0.98 -2.45 23.34
C ALA A 345 -0.51 -2.48 23.73
N GLN A 346 -1.40 -2.86 22.81
CA GLN A 346 -2.83 -3.03 23.10
C GLN A 346 -3.07 -4.16 24.11
N LEU A 347 -2.36 -5.27 23.97
CA LEU A 347 -2.45 -6.38 24.89
C LEU A 347 -1.92 -6.00 26.28
N ALA A 348 -0.80 -5.28 26.35
CA ALA A 348 -0.26 -4.75 27.59
C ALA A 348 -1.22 -3.75 28.28
N GLN A 349 -1.94 -2.96 27.49
CA GLN A 349 -2.97 -2.06 28.02
C GLN A 349 -4.17 -2.82 28.60
N ALA A 350 -4.52 -4.00 28.06
CA ALA A 350 -5.62 -4.81 28.52
C ALA A 350 -5.29 -5.68 29.74
N LEU A 351 -4.08 -6.25 29.81
CA LEU A 351 -3.67 -7.23 30.82
C LEU A 351 -2.69 -6.66 31.87
N GLY A 352 -2.11 -5.49 31.61
CA GLY A 352 -0.98 -4.95 32.36
C GLY A 352 0.36 -5.56 31.92
N ASP A 353 1.46 -4.87 32.17
CA ASP A 353 2.82 -5.32 31.80
C ASP A 353 3.23 -6.65 32.44
N ASP A 354 2.74 -6.90 33.65
CA ASP A 354 2.99 -8.13 34.42
C ASP A 354 1.90 -9.20 34.16
N GLY A 355 0.99 -8.94 33.25
CA GLY A 355 0.00 -9.90 32.79
C GLY A 355 0.67 -11.12 32.17
N GLU A 356 0.42 -12.30 32.76
CA GLU A 356 0.92 -13.58 32.25
C GLU A 356 0.01 -14.12 31.17
N ILE A 357 0.59 -14.59 30.07
CA ILE A 357 -0.12 -15.14 28.92
C ILE A 357 0.60 -16.38 28.41
N THR A 358 -0.15 -17.36 27.92
CA THR A 358 0.43 -18.49 27.18
C THR A 358 0.77 -18.09 25.75
N LEU A 359 1.70 -18.83 25.14
CA LEU A 359 2.05 -18.60 23.74
C LEU A 359 0.83 -18.82 22.80
N ASP A 360 -0.06 -19.76 23.14
CA ASP A 360 -1.27 -20.02 22.36
C ASP A 360 -2.27 -18.88 22.44
N GLU A 361 -2.53 -18.36 23.63
CA GLU A 361 -3.38 -17.17 23.83
C GLU A 361 -2.81 -15.93 23.15
N PHE A 362 -1.47 -15.77 23.18
CA PHE A 362 -0.79 -14.68 22.48
C PHE A 362 -0.96 -14.79 20.96
N MET A 363 -0.80 -16.00 20.37
CA MET A 363 -1.00 -16.22 18.96
C MET A 363 -2.46 -15.97 18.54
N GLU A 364 -3.44 -16.45 19.31
CA GLU A 364 -4.86 -16.19 19.07
C GLU A 364 -5.18 -14.70 19.13
N HIS A 365 -4.65 -14.00 20.13
CA HIS A 365 -4.80 -12.55 20.23
C HIS A 365 -4.16 -11.85 19.02
N GLY A 366 -2.95 -12.23 18.63
CA GLY A 366 -2.26 -11.69 17.46
C GLY A 366 -3.04 -11.91 16.17
N LEU A 367 -3.63 -13.09 15.99
CA LEU A 367 -4.48 -13.39 14.84
C LEU A 367 -5.66 -12.40 14.76
N ARG A 368 -6.30 -12.08 15.87
CA ARG A 368 -7.45 -11.18 15.92
C ARG A 368 -7.10 -9.70 15.87
N THR A 369 -5.90 -9.31 16.30
CA THR A 369 -5.55 -7.89 16.47
C THR A 369 -4.43 -7.40 15.54
N ALA A 370 -3.58 -8.30 15.04
CA ALA A 370 -2.44 -7.96 14.20
C ALA A 370 -2.65 -8.27 12.69
N THR A 371 -3.79 -8.85 12.32
CA THR A 371 -4.14 -9.15 10.94
C THR A 371 -5.18 -8.18 10.40
N SER A 372 -5.57 -8.35 9.14
CA SER A 372 -6.65 -7.55 8.54
C SER A 372 -8.00 -7.72 9.24
N TYR A 373 -8.22 -8.82 9.95
CA TYR A 373 -9.42 -9.03 10.76
C TYR A 373 -9.69 -7.88 11.74
N ALA A 374 -8.63 -7.34 12.39
CA ALA A 374 -8.75 -6.25 13.37
C ALA A 374 -9.34 -4.96 12.77
N THR A 375 -9.05 -4.70 11.50
CA THR A 375 -9.48 -3.46 10.82
C THR A 375 -10.68 -3.67 9.91
N THR A 376 -11.23 -4.89 9.86
CA THR A 376 -12.37 -5.24 9.01
C THR A 376 -13.68 -4.71 9.57
N VAL A 377 -14.38 -3.91 8.75
CA VAL A 377 -15.77 -3.50 8.97
C VAL A 377 -16.67 -4.47 8.22
N ALA A 378 -17.55 -5.14 8.93
CA ALA A 378 -18.50 -6.09 8.35
C ALA A 378 -19.94 -5.61 8.55
N GLY A 379 -20.70 -5.53 7.48
CA GLY A 379 -22.08 -5.05 7.54
C GLY A 379 -22.74 -4.93 6.16
N THR A 380 -23.95 -4.42 6.15
CA THR A 380 -24.62 -4.02 4.93
C THR A 380 -23.94 -2.80 4.30
N ALA A 381 -24.21 -2.55 3.02
CA ALA A 381 -23.71 -1.36 2.33
C ALA A 381 -24.01 -0.06 3.08
N ALA A 382 -25.21 0.06 3.66
CA ALA A 382 -25.62 1.23 4.43
C ALA A 382 -24.78 1.41 5.71
N GLN A 383 -24.56 0.34 6.48
CA GLN A 383 -23.77 0.37 7.70
C GLN A 383 -22.28 0.69 7.42
N ILE A 384 -21.73 0.14 6.35
CA ILE A 384 -20.35 0.45 5.94
C ILE A 384 -20.24 1.89 5.44
N ALA A 385 -21.23 2.37 4.67
CA ALA A 385 -21.25 3.75 4.23
C ALA A 385 -21.33 4.74 5.40
N ASP A 386 -22.11 4.44 6.47
CA ASP A 386 -22.18 5.24 7.69
C ASP A 386 -20.80 5.35 8.36
N ASP A 387 -20.08 4.22 8.54
CA ASP A 387 -18.74 4.20 9.11
C ASP A 387 -17.73 4.99 8.26
N LEU A 388 -17.77 4.83 6.93
CA LEU A 388 -16.87 5.55 6.04
C LEU A 388 -17.15 7.07 6.04
N GLU A 389 -18.42 7.50 6.01
CA GLU A 389 -18.80 8.92 6.08
C GLU A 389 -18.33 9.55 7.39
N GLU A 390 -18.62 8.92 8.54
CA GLU A 390 -18.21 9.41 9.85
C GLU A 390 -16.70 9.61 9.93
N ARG A 391 -15.91 8.63 9.45
CA ARG A 391 -14.45 8.70 9.45
C ARG A 391 -13.91 9.71 8.45
N PHE A 392 -14.49 9.80 7.28
CA PHE A 392 -14.10 10.78 6.29
C PHE A 392 -14.28 12.21 6.80
N GLU A 393 -15.46 12.50 7.36
CA GLU A 393 -15.75 13.81 7.96
C GLU A 393 -14.85 14.09 9.17
N GLY A 394 -14.73 13.13 10.08
CA GLY A 394 -13.91 13.25 11.27
C GLY A 394 -12.41 13.32 11.02
N SER A 395 -11.92 12.93 9.84
CA SER A 395 -10.51 13.05 9.44
C SER A 395 -10.24 14.22 8.49
N GLY A 396 -11.20 15.15 8.30
CA GLY A 396 -11.03 16.40 7.57
C GLY A 396 -11.48 16.36 6.12
N SER A 397 -12.26 15.37 5.69
CA SER A 397 -12.94 15.28 4.38
C SER A 397 -12.02 15.46 3.16
N ARG A 398 -10.77 14.95 3.23
CA ARG A 398 -9.80 15.02 2.14
C ARG A 398 -9.09 13.66 1.94
N GLY A 399 -9.09 13.16 0.70
CA GLY A 399 -8.60 11.82 0.35
C GLY A 399 -9.75 10.82 0.35
N GLY A 400 -9.60 9.70 1.04
CA GLY A 400 -10.61 8.64 1.03
C GLY A 400 -10.14 7.35 1.67
N PHE A 401 -10.51 6.22 1.05
CA PHE A 401 -10.25 4.91 1.63
C PHE A 401 -9.59 3.95 0.63
N MET A 402 -8.64 3.20 1.10
CA MET A 402 -8.20 1.97 0.45
C MET A 402 -8.98 0.83 1.10
N LEU A 403 -10.01 0.39 0.40
CA LEU A 403 -10.84 -0.74 0.79
C LEU A 403 -10.01 -1.99 0.50
N ARG A 404 -9.33 -2.51 1.53
CA ARG A 404 -8.52 -3.71 1.35
C ARG A 404 -9.44 -4.83 0.89
N HIS A 405 -9.33 -5.15 -0.35
CA HIS A 405 -9.77 -6.43 -0.88
C HIS A 405 -8.68 -7.41 -0.47
N SER A 406 -8.87 -8.05 0.66
CA SER A 406 -7.82 -8.81 1.31
C SER A 406 -7.26 -9.92 0.44
N GLN A 407 -7.86 -10.13 -0.75
CA GLN A 407 -7.43 -11.28 -1.51
C GLN A 407 -7.78 -11.13 -2.96
N CYS A 408 -6.76 -11.06 -3.76
CA CYS A 408 -6.87 -11.30 -5.19
C CYS A 408 -7.53 -12.66 -5.51
N GLU A 409 -7.69 -13.53 -4.49
CA GLU A 409 -8.27 -14.85 -4.61
C GLU A 409 -9.78 -14.85 -4.75
N GLN A 410 -10.47 -13.88 -4.10
CA GLN A 410 -11.94 -13.82 -4.10
C GLN A 410 -12.48 -12.57 -4.78
N ILE A 411 -12.61 -12.62 -6.09
CA ILE A 411 -13.20 -11.51 -6.86
C ILE A 411 -14.63 -11.19 -6.43
N ASP A 412 -15.38 -12.14 -5.87
CA ASP A 412 -16.75 -11.95 -5.40
C ASP A 412 -16.85 -10.88 -4.30
N MET A 413 -15.83 -10.76 -3.45
CA MET A 413 -15.80 -9.70 -2.45
C MET A 413 -15.66 -8.31 -3.08
N LEU A 414 -14.93 -8.20 -4.20
CA LEU A 414 -14.85 -6.96 -4.97
C LEU A 414 -16.17 -6.66 -5.66
N HIS A 415 -16.88 -7.68 -6.14
CA HIS A 415 -18.24 -7.51 -6.68
C HIS A 415 -19.16 -6.92 -5.62
N ASN A 416 -19.16 -7.42 -4.39
CA ASN A 416 -19.99 -6.88 -3.32
C ASN A 416 -19.66 -5.40 -3.02
N ILE A 417 -18.39 -5.01 -3.06
CA ILE A 417 -18.01 -3.59 -2.92
C ILE A 417 -18.61 -2.77 -4.07
N VAL A 418 -18.43 -3.23 -5.32
CA VAL A 418 -18.83 -2.48 -6.51
C VAL A 418 -20.34 -2.46 -6.71
N ASP A 419 -21.03 -3.56 -6.40
CA ASP A 419 -22.45 -3.73 -6.71
C ASP A 419 -23.38 -3.32 -5.55
N LEU A 420 -22.86 -3.27 -4.31
CA LEU A 420 -23.65 -2.92 -3.12
C LEU A 420 -23.18 -1.60 -2.51
N LEU A 421 -21.88 -1.46 -2.17
CA LEU A 421 -21.38 -0.30 -1.44
C LEU A 421 -21.23 0.95 -2.33
N VAL A 422 -20.68 0.79 -3.52
CA VAL A 422 -20.47 1.94 -4.44
C VAL A 422 -21.80 2.64 -4.77
N PRO A 423 -22.88 1.94 -5.18
CA PRO A 423 -24.16 2.59 -5.43
C PRO A 423 -24.72 3.33 -4.21
N GLU A 424 -24.53 2.80 -3.00
CA GLU A 424 -24.99 3.46 -1.78
C GLU A 424 -24.20 4.76 -1.52
N LEU A 425 -22.89 4.76 -1.69
CA LEU A 425 -22.06 5.97 -1.58
C LEU A 425 -22.40 7.02 -2.66
N GLN A 426 -22.70 6.56 -3.87
CA GLN A 426 -23.18 7.43 -4.96
C GLN A 426 -24.54 8.06 -4.63
N ARG A 427 -25.49 7.28 -4.15
CA ARG A 427 -26.81 7.75 -3.71
C ARG A 427 -26.72 8.82 -2.62
N ARG A 428 -25.71 8.70 -1.73
CA ARG A 428 -25.41 9.70 -0.68
C ARG A 428 -24.66 10.92 -1.20
N GLY A 429 -24.21 10.92 -2.45
CA GLY A 429 -23.38 11.99 -3.05
C GLY A 429 -21.94 12.01 -2.51
N ARG A 430 -21.47 10.87 -1.99
CA ARG A 430 -20.12 10.71 -1.40
C ARG A 430 -19.10 10.11 -2.34
N PHE A 431 -19.54 9.58 -3.46
CA PHE A 431 -18.66 9.00 -4.47
C PHE A 431 -19.11 9.40 -5.87
N ARG A 432 -18.17 9.40 -6.82
CA ARG A 432 -18.39 9.79 -8.21
C ARG A 432 -19.38 8.87 -8.92
N THR A 433 -20.08 9.41 -9.90
CA THR A 433 -20.93 8.67 -10.85
C THR A 433 -20.32 8.53 -12.24
N ALA A 434 -19.18 9.18 -12.48
CA ALA A 434 -18.38 9.07 -13.68
C ALA A 434 -16.93 9.52 -13.39
N TYR A 435 -15.97 9.03 -14.16
CA TYR A 435 -14.63 9.61 -14.16
C TYR A 435 -14.66 11.00 -14.79
N SER A 436 -13.96 11.95 -14.17
CA SER A 436 -13.91 13.36 -14.63
C SER A 436 -12.64 13.68 -15.41
N GLY A 437 -11.54 12.98 -15.11
CA GLY A 437 -10.22 13.19 -15.68
C GLY A 437 -9.79 12.10 -16.66
N ARG A 438 -8.76 12.39 -17.43
CA ARG A 438 -8.10 11.45 -18.34
C ARG A 438 -7.00 10.66 -17.64
N THR A 439 -6.31 11.31 -16.68
CA THR A 439 -5.22 10.72 -15.92
C THR A 439 -5.66 10.40 -14.50
N LEU A 440 -4.90 9.55 -13.82
CA LEU A 440 -5.12 9.26 -12.41
C LEU A 440 -5.00 10.54 -11.56
N ARG A 441 -4.00 11.37 -11.84
CA ARG A 441 -3.81 12.66 -11.15
C ARG A 441 -5.02 13.57 -11.24
N GLU A 442 -5.61 13.69 -12.44
CA GLU A 442 -6.82 14.48 -12.65
C GLU A 442 -8.03 13.92 -11.88
N ASN A 443 -8.18 12.59 -11.86
CA ASN A 443 -9.26 11.93 -11.13
C ASN A 443 -9.11 12.01 -9.61
N LEU A 444 -7.89 12.16 -9.09
CA LEU A 444 -7.61 12.32 -7.65
C LEU A 444 -7.58 13.80 -7.21
N ALA A 445 -7.68 14.73 -8.11
CA ALA A 445 -7.66 16.17 -7.82
C ALA A 445 -9.05 16.77 -7.54
N THR A 446 -10.11 15.96 -7.69
CA THR A 446 -11.53 16.41 -7.61
C THR A 446 -12.14 16.26 -6.23
#